data_04f4d2e0b71f7ad80ca185a6aeed1694
#
_entry.id   04f4d2e0b71f7ad80ca185a6aeed1694
#
_cell.length_a   1.000
_cell.length_b   1.000
_cell.length_c   1.000
_cell.angle_alpha   90.00
_cell.angle_beta   90.00
_cell.angle_gamma   90.00
#
_symmetry.space_group_name_H-M   'P 1'
#
loop_
_entity.id
_entity.type
_entity.pdbx_description
1 polymer ?
#
loop_
_entity_poly.entity_id
_entity_poly.type
_entity_poly.pdbx_seq_one_letter_code
_entity_poly.pdbx_strand_id
1 'polypeptide(L)'
;GITDTHEAEEKLFTNDLLDAGLWIFLRGGNPKTPWNSIKEAIKVITEYKASTKRICVCTDDRDADDLFNFGLDWVVRQARDLGINKETAWSMGSLHPATRYNIDRDYGALGHSRRADIIMIDDELNVHNTWLGGQLVVEDKKITSILDNQLTFNRYRYPSKAYNTVYLPGNIEMTPKVPEKNKFKINVIRAQLPGIVTFKDQIQINEKHNDWLQILKSNNLCHLCVIERHNKNGDFAHGFLKDFNLSSGAVASSVGHDAHNIIVAGLNAEDMQFAVNRINETQGGIVIVDNQKLIAEVKLPIAGLLSDKKASEVASENEVFKKNWIEAGCALPYMGFNLLPLSVIPNFRITRPLLVILKLGITDNGSKLNPRYGRAQPAAIQ
;
A
#
# COMPACT_ATOMS: atom_id res chain seq x y z
N GLY A 1 -10.71 23.35 1.56
CA GLY A 1 -9.67 22.99 2.52
C GLY A 1 -9.68 21.50 2.81
N ILE A 2 -8.69 21.01 3.52
CA ILE A 2 -8.66 19.63 4.01
C ILE A 2 -9.71 19.51 5.11
N THR A 3 -10.55 18.48 5.04
CA THR A 3 -11.69 18.28 5.95
C THR A 3 -11.57 17.00 6.78
N ASP A 4 -10.71 16.07 6.36
CA ASP A 4 -10.43 14.82 7.05
C ASP A 4 -9.03 14.30 6.76
N THR A 5 -8.58 13.36 7.59
CA THR A 5 -7.32 12.66 7.43
C THR A 5 -7.34 11.30 8.10
N HIS A 6 -6.57 10.36 7.57
CA HIS A 6 -6.25 9.07 8.20
C HIS A 6 -4.77 9.00 8.65
N GLU A 7 -4.02 10.10 8.53
CA GLU A 7 -2.59 10.16 8.86
C GLU A 7 -2.30 10.52 10.34
N ALA A 8 -3.31 10.49 11.20
CA ALA A 8 -3.13 10.71 12.62
C ALA A 8 -2.50 9.49 13.29
N GLU A 9 -1.24 9.57 13.69
CA GLU A 9 -0.49 8.44 14.26
C GLU A 9 -0.27 8.55 15.78
N GLU A 10 -0.18 9.76 16.31
CA GLU A 10 0.09 10.04 17.72
C GLU A 10 -1.03 10.83 18.38
N LYS A 11 -1.19 10.64 19.68
CA LYS A 11 -2.23 11.28 20.49
C LYS A 11 -2.23 12.82 20.38
N LEU A 12 -1.07 13.46 20.51
CA LEU A 12 -0.96 14.93 20.47
C LEU A 12 -1.34 15.45 19.08
N PHE A 13 -0.76 14.88 18.05
CA PHE A 13 -1.05 15.26 16.67
C PHE A 13 -2.53 15.04 16.32
N THR A 14 -3.12 13.93 16.79
CA THR A 14 -4.55 13.67 16.64
C THR A 14 -5.40 14.75 17.29
N ASN A 15 -5.02 15.21 18.48
CA ASN A 15 -5.73 16.28 19.17
C ASN A 15 -5.66 17.61 18.40
N ASP A 16 -4.48 17.98 17.92
CA ASP A 16 -4.29 19.22 17.15
C ASP A 16 -5.13 19.23 15.86
N LEU A 17 -5.24 18.08 15.20
CA LEU A 17 -6.09 17.93 14.01
C LEU A 17 -7.58 18.05 14.34
N LEU A 18 -8.04 17.47 15.45
CA LEU A 18 -9.42 17.63 15.92
C LEU A 18 -9.73 19.09 16.30
N ASP A 19 -8.81 19.77 16.97
CA ASP A 19 -8.94 21.21 17.34
C ASP A 19 -8.97 22.09 16.08
N ALA A 20 -8.24 21.71 15.03
CA ALA A 20 -8.33 22.33 13.71
C ALA A 20 -9.65 22.04 12.98
N GLY A 21 -10.52 21.19 13.54
CA GLY A 21 -11.84 20.89 13.00
C GLY A 21 -11.89 19.75 11.97
N LEU A 22 -10.81 18.95 11.82
CA LEU A 22 -10.78 17.83 10.90
C LEU A 22 -11.52 16.61 11.45
N TRP A 23 -12.00 15.79 10.55
CA TRP A 23 -12.42 14.43 10.87
C TRP A 23 -11.20 13.52 10.84
N ILE A 24 -11.14 12.58 11.77
CA ILE A 24 -10.03 11.63 11.90
C ILE A 24 -10.52 10.23 11.62
N PHE A 25 -9.81 9.52 10.74
CA PHE A 25 -10.02 8.12 10.47
C PHE A 25 -8.87 7.32 11.10
N LEU A 26 -9.14 6.63 12.20
CA LEU A 26 -8.16 5.81 12.91
C LEU A 26 -7.92 4.51 12.15
N ARG A 27 -6.69 4.30 11.72
CA ARG A 27 -6.28 3.10 10.95
C ARG A 27 -6.08 1.91 11.88
N GLY A 28 -6.81 0.84 11.64
CA GLY A 28 -6.68 -0.42 12.36
C GLY A 28 -6.59 -1.60 11.41
N GLY A 29 -6.44 -2.82 11.93
CA GLY A 29 -6.33 -4.04 11.15
C GLY A 29 -5.39 -5.04 11.78
N ASN A 30 -4.73 -5.89 10.98
CA ASN A 30 -3.77 -6.86 11.45
C ASN A 30 -2.68 -6.18 12.29
N PRO A 31 -2.45 -6.60 13.55
CA PRO A 31 -1.44 -5.98 14.43
C PRO A 31 -0.02 -5.98 13.89
N LYS A 32 0.28 -6.86 12.94
CA LYS A 32 1.59 -6.95 12.27
C LYS A 32 1.74 -5.95 11.13
N THR A 33 0.66 -5.24 10.78
CA THR A 33 0.71 -4.25 9.70
C THR A 33 1.26 -2.93 10.24
N PRO A 34 2.19 -2.33 9.53
CA PRO A 34 2.99 -1.18 9.99
C PRO A 34 2.23 0.12 10.20
N TRP A 35 1.19 0.37 9.45
CA TRP A 35 0.38 1.60 9.53
C TRP A 35 -0.89 1.43 10.35
N ASN A 36 -0.84 0.57 11.34
CA ASN A 36 -1.89 0.38 12.34
C ASN A 36 -1.73 1.44 13.45
N SER A 37 -2.21 2.66 13.21
CA SER A 37 -2.02 3.80 14.14
C SER A 37 -3.08 3.91 15.24
N ILE A 38 -4.16 3.13 15.16
CA ILE A 38 -5.29 3.23 16.10
C ILE A 38 -4.85 3.16 17.56
N LYS A 39 -3.86 2.34 17.90
CA LYS A 39 -3.40 2.11 19.28
C LYS A 39 -2.93 3.39 19.98
N GLU A 40 -2.23 4.26 19.29
CA GLU A 40 -1.72 5.51 19.87
C GLU A 40 -2.69 6.66 19.64
N ALA A 41 -3.25 6.81 18.46
CA ALA A 41 -4.15 7.89 18.12
C ALA A 41 -5.45 7.88 18.92
N ILE A 42 -6.01 6.69 19.25
CA ILE A 42 -7.26 6.55 20.01
C ILE A 42 -7.13 7.08 21.46
N LYS A 43 -5.92 7.23 21.97
CA LYS A 43 -5.66 7.79 23.30
C LYS A 43 -6.17 9.23 23.44
N VAL A 44 -6.41 9.93 22.34
CA VAL A 44 -7.10 11.23 22.37
C VAL A 44 -8.48 11.12 23.00
N ILE A 45 -9.17 10.00 22.82
CA ILE A 45 -10.48 9.75 23.43
C ILE A 45 -10.32 9.26 24.87
N THR A 46 -9.49 8.26 25.09
CA THR A 46 -9.40 7.56 26.38
C THR A 46 -8.66 8.37 27.45
N GLU A 47 -7.65 9.14 27.06
CA GLU A 47 -6.85 9.95 27.98
C GLU A 47 -7.25 11.44 27.97
N TYR A 48 -7.41 12.07 26.80
CA TYR A 48 -7.75 13.50 26.71
C TYR A 48 -9.25 13.77 26.73
N LYS A 49 -10.10 12.72 26.70
CA LYS A 49 -11.56 12.82 26.72
C LYS A 49 -12.14 13.62 25.54
N ALA A 50 -11.45 13.61 24.39
CA ALA A 50 -11.95 14.24 23.19
C ALA A 50 -13.28 13.63 22.75
N SER A 51 -14.12 14.44 22.10
CA SER A 51 -15.39 13.99 21.55
C SER A 51 -15.17 13.02 20.40
N THR A 52 -15.88 11.91 20.40
CA THR A 52 -15.82 10.90 19.32
C THR A 52 -16.56 11.30 18.04
N LYS A 53 -17.37 12.38 18.07
CA LYS A 53 -18.29 12.76 16.99
C LYS A 53 -17.62 12.97 15.62
N ARG A 54 -16.33 13.30 15.60
CA ARG A 54 -15.54 13.48 14.36
C ARG A 54 -14.44 12.41 14.22
N ILE A 55 -14.59 11.30 14.90
CA ILE A 55 -13.65 10.18 14.82
C ILE A 55 -14.32 8.97 14.20
N CYS A 56 -13.72 8.46 13.15
CA CYS A 56 -14.09 7.25 12.44
C CYS A 56 -12.99 6.20 12.57
N VAL A 57 -13.28 4.97 12.22
CA VAL A 57 -12.28 3.92 12.03
C VAL A 57 -12.20 3.51 10.57
N CYS A 58 -11.01 3.10 10.12
CA CYS A 58 -10.80 2.60 8.77
C CYS A 58 -9.71 1.51 8.76
N THR A 59 -9.61 0.79 7.65
CA THR A 59 -8.59 -0.24 7.45
C THR A 59 -7.34 0.31 6.77
N ASP A 60 -7.47 1.41 6.02
CA ASP A 60 -6.47 1.88 5.06
C ASP A 60 -6.15 0.81 4.00
N ASP A 61 -5.08 0.94 3.23
CA ASP A 61 -4.64 -0.06 2.26
C ASP A 61 -4.21 -1.35 2.96
N ARG A 62 -4.75 -2.48 2.50
CA ARG A 62 -4.49 -3.81 3.05
C ARG A 62 -4.25 -4.81 1.94
N ASP A 63 -3.41 -5.78 2.25
CA ASP A 63 -3.30 -6.98 1.44
C ASP A 63 -4.63 -7.73 1.41
N ALA A 64 -4.91 -8.47 0.34
CA ALA A 64 -6.19 -9.14 0.16
C ALA A 64 -6.51 -10.14 1.28
N ASP A 65 -5.52 -10.90 1.74
CA ASP A 65 -5.66 -11.83 2.86
C ASP A 65 -5.85 -11.11 4.20
N ASP A 66 -5.15 -10.00 4.42
CA ASP A 66 -5.32 -9.19 5.61
C ASP A 66 -6.74 -8.58 5.66
N LEU A 67 -7.22 -8.01 4.55
CA LEU A 67 -8.57 -7.43 4.51
C LEU A 67 -9.66 -8.51 4.64
N PHE A 68 -9.43 -9.70 4.10
CA PHE A 68 -10.36 -10.82 4.19
C PHE A 68 -10.49 -11.35 5.64
N ASN A 69 -9.39 -11.39 6.39
CA ASN A 69 -9.35 -11.90 7.75
C ASN A 69 -9.56 -10.83 8.83
N PHE A 70 -9.22 -9.57 8.55
CA PHE A 70 -9.20 -8.45 9.49
C PHE A 70 -9.92 -7.22 8.90
N GLY A 71 -11.20 -7.37 8.60
CA GLY A 71 -12.04 -6.32 8.03
C GLY A 71 -12.36 -5.19 9.02
N LEU A 72 -13.30 -4.32 8.64
CA LEU A 72 -13.67 -3.16 9.47
C LEU A 72 -14.25 -3.56 10.82
N ASP A 73 -14.96 -4.68 10.91
CA ASP A 73 -15.45 -5.25 12.17
C ASP A 73 -14.30 -5.57 13.15
N TRP A 74 -13.17 -6.01 12.64
CA TRP A 74 -11.96 -6.21 13.45
C TRP A 74 -11.45 -4.88 14.00
N VAL A 75 -11.45 -3.82 13.21
CA VAL A 75 -11.00 -2.48 13.66
C VAL A 75 -11.95 -1.92 14.74
N VAL A 76 -13.26 -2.17 14.62
CA VAL A 76 -14.25 -1.83 15.65
C VAL A 76 -13.94 -2.58 16.95
N ARG A 77 -13.62 -3.88 16.88
CA ARG A 77 -13.21 -4.66 18.07
C ARG A 77 -11.92 -4.11 18.69
N GLN A 78 -10.94 -3.73 17.88
CA GLN A 78 -9.72 -3.07 18.37
C GLN A 78 -10.04 -1.77 19.12
N ALA A 79 -10.95 -0.94 18.61
CA ALA A 79 -11.36 0.28 19.30
C ALA A 79 -11.99 -0.03 20.66
N ARG A 80 -12.86 -1.06 20.76
CA ARG A 80 -13.44 -1.54 22.03
C ARG A 80 -12.35 -1.99 22.99
N ASP A 81 -11.40 -2.82 22.53
CA ASP A 81 -10.34 -3.40 23.35
C ASP A 81 -9.37 -2.32 23.87
N LEU A 82 -9.31 -1.19 23.18
CA LEU A 82 -8.56 0.00 23.58
C LEU A 82 -9.38 0.96 24.48
N GLY A 83 -10.57 0.55 24.93
CA GLY A 83 -11.33 1.25 25.96
C GLY A 83 -12.52 2.10 25.46
N ILE A 84 -12.92 1.95 24.20
CA ILE A 84 -14.14 2.59 23.68
C ILE A 84 -15.34 1.70 24.00
N ASN A 85 -16.46 2.28 24.43
CA ASN A 85 -17.68 1.48 24.62
C ASN A 85 -18.19 0.91 23.29
N LYS A 86 -18.91 -0.21 23.38
CA LYS A 86 -19.36 -1.01 22.20
C LYS A 86 -20.15 -0.18 21.19
N GLU A 87 -21.08 0.62 21.66
CA GLU A 87 -21.97 1.43 20.82
C GLU A 87 -21.21 2.54 20.09
N THR A 88 -20.30 3.20 20.80
CA THR A 88 -19.45 4.23 20.20
C THR A 88 -18.48 3.61 19.19
N ALA A 89 -17.87 2.48 19.50
CA ALA A 89 -16.95 1.79 18.58
C ALA A 89 -17.65 1.43 17.25
N TRP A 90 -18.89 0.91 17.31
CA TRP A 90 -19.70 0.66 16.11
C TRP A 90 -20.12 1.96 15.42
N SER A 91 -20.48 3.01 16.17
CA SER A 91 -20.79 4.31 15.57
C SER A 91 -19.62 4.91 14.80
N MET A 92 -18.37 4.72 15.30
CA MET A 92 -17.16 5.13 14.61
C MET A 92 -16.93 4.38 13.29
N GLY A 93 -17.47 3.17 13.13
CA GLY A 93 -17.44 2.36 11.91
C GLY A 93 -18.68 2.47 11.02
N SER A 94 -19.72 3.19 11.45
CA SER A 94 -21.01 3.22 10.74
C SER A 94 -21.60 4.63 10.65
N LEU A 95 -22.18 5.16 11.72
CA LEU A 95 -22.89 6.45 11.72
C LEU A 95 -21.92 7.63 11.49
N HIS A 96 -20.76 7.62 12.13
CA HIS A 96 -19.82 8.75 12.01
C HIS A 96 -19.31 8.92 10.57
N PRO A 97 -18.82 7.87 9.86
CA PRO A 97 -18.46 8.03 8.45
C PRO A 97 -19.67 8.39 7.58
N ALA A 98 -20.87 7.84 7.86
CA ALA A 98 -22.05 8.26 7.13
C ALA A 98 -22.34 9.75 7.28
N THR A 99 -22.21 10.29 8.50
CA THR A 99 -22.36 11.73 8.76
C THR A 99 -21.26 12.54 8.07
N ARG A 100 -20.01 12.07 8.10
CA ARG A 100 -18.91 12.75 7.43
C ARG A 100 -19.16 12.93 5.94
N TYR A 101 -19.74 11.93 5.29
CA TYR A 101 -19.99 11.93 3.84
C TYR A 101 -21.41 12.39 3.47
N ASN A 102 -22.21 12.87 4.44
CA ASN A 102 -23.59 13.37 4.23
C ASN A 102 -24.54 12.30 3.65
N ILE A 103 -24.36 11.03 4.04
CA ILE A 103 -25.23 9.92 3.67
C ILE A 103 -25.99 9.34 4.87
N ASP A 104 -25.88 9.97 6.04
CA ASP A 104 -26.49 9.53 7.29
C ASP A 104 -28.02 9.64 7.29
N ARG A 105 -28.61 10.30 6.33
CA ARG A 105 -30.05 10.26 6.07
C ARG A 105 -30.53 8.84 5.78
N ASP A 106 -29.76 8.09 5.01
CA ASP A 106 -30.17 6.79 4.49
C ASP A 106 -29.37 5.62 5.10
N TYR A 107 -28.16 5.86 5.61
CA TYR A 107 -27.19 4.84 6.05
C TYR A 107 -26.62 5.11 7.44
N GLY A 108 -25.95 4.10 7.99
CA GLY A 108 -25.08 4.22 9.17
C GLY A 108 -25.77 4.02 10.52
N ALA A 109 -27.10 4.00 10.58
CA ALA A 109 -27.86 3.72 11.79
C ALA A 109 -29.24 3.15 11.47
N LEU A 110 -29.83 2.45 12.43
CA LEU A 110 -31.24 2.03 12.36
C LEU A 110 -32.14 3.24 12.58
N GLY A 111 -33.17 3.38 11.75
CA GLY A 111 -34.13 4.48 11.87
C GLY A 111 -35.25 4.36 10.84
N HIS A 112 -36.35 5.08 11.11
CA HIS A 112 -37.49 5.12 10.19
C HIS A 112 -37.03 5.65 8.81
N SER A 113 -37.46 4.99 7.75
CA SER A 113 -37.16 5.31 6.35
C SER A 113 -35.68 5.20 5.95
N ARG A 114 -34.82 4.73 6.84
CA ARG A 114 -33.41 4.39 6.46
C ARG A 114 -33.35 3.02 5.80
N ARG A 115 -32.35 2.84 4.97
CA ARG A 115 -32.08 1.55 4.34
C ARG A 115 -31.78 0.49 5.41
N ALA A 116 -32.38 -0.66 5.26
CA ALA A 116 -32.22 -1.77 6.21
C ALA A 116 -30.94 -2.57 5.93
N ASP A 117 -29.78 -1.91 6.05
CA ASP A 117 -28.46 -2.54 6.09
C ASP A 117 -28.15 -2.83 7.56
N ILE A 118 -28.29 -4.09 7.96
CA ILE A 118 -28.30 -4.49 9.37
C ILE A 118 -27.29 -5.62 9.57
N ILE A 119 -26.60 -5.59 10.69
CA ILE A 119 -25.76 -6.69 11.15
C ILE A 119 -26.28 -7.21 12.50
N MET A 120 -26.21 -8.52 12.71
CA MET A 120 -26.39 -9.14 14.01
C MET A 120 -25.02 -9.51 14.57
N ILE A 121 -24.74 -9.05 15.76
CA ILE A 121 -23.46 -9.24 16.45
C ILE A 121 -23.67 -9.94 17.80
N ASP A 122 -22.65 -10.64 18.27
CA ASP A 122 -22.59 -11.17 19.62
C ASP A 122 -21.99 -10.16 20.62
N ASP A 123 -21.90 -10.57 21.89
CA ASP A 123 -21.30 -9.74 22.94
C ASP A 123 -19.83 -9.42 22.73
N GLU A 124 -19.13 -10.23 21.94
CA GLU A 124 -17.73 -10.02 21.54
C GLU A 124 -17.60 -9.18 20.27
N LEU A 125 -18.71 -8.64 19.76
CA LEU A 125 -18.81 -7.86 18.54
C LEU A 125 -18.43 -8.63 17.26
N ASN A 126 -18.56 -9.96 17.26
CA ASN A 126 -18.45 -10.73 16.03
C ASN A 126 -19.75 -10.61 15.23
N VAL A 127 -19.62 -10.40 13.93
CA VAL A 127 -20.75 -10.37 13.00
C VAL A 127 -21.18 -11.80 12.66
N HIS A 128 -22.43 -12.13 12.86
CA HIS A 128 -23.02 -13.43 12.54
C HIS A 128 -23.88 -13.35 11.28
N ASN A 129 -24.81 -12.41 11.24
CA ASN A 129 -25.74 -12.25 10.14
C ASN A 129 -25.65 -10.85 9.56
N THR A 130 -25.93 -10.74 8.26
CA THR A 130 -25.93 -9.44 7.55
C THR A 130 -27.14 -9.37 6.63
N TRP A 131 -27.87 -8.27 6.70
CA TRP A 131 -28.93 -7.89 5.77
C TRP A 131 -28.50 -6.68 4.98
N LEU A 132 -28.71 -6.71 3.67
CA LEU A 132 -28.54 -5.58 2.78
C LEU A 132 -29.88 -5.18 2.17
N GLY A 133 -30.34 -3.96 2.45
CA GLY A 133 -31.66 -3.50 2.02
C GLY A 133 -32.80 -4.38 2.53
N GLY A 134 -32.66 -4.97 3.72
CA GLY A 134 -33.65 -5.91 4.34
C GLY A 134 -33.53 -7.36 3.86
N GLN A 135 -32.63 -7.69 2.94
CA GLN A 135 -32.42 -9.04 2.43
C GLN A 135 -31.26 -9.72 3.18
N LEU A 136 -31.50 -10.90 3.76
CA LEU A 136 -30.48 -11.69 4.44
C LEU A 136 -29.46 -12.21 3.42
N VAL A 137 -28.21 -11.75 3.52
CA VAL A 137 -27.13 -12.07 2.58
C VAL A 137 -26.00 -12.88 3.21
N VAL A 138 -25.86 -12.81 4.54
CA VAL A 138 -24.97 -13.66 5.33
C VAL A 138 -25.76 -14.23 6.51
N GLU A 139 -25.70 -15.54 6.72
CA GLU A 139 -26.29 -16.26 7.82
C GLU A 139 -25.24 -17.14 8.48
N ASP A 140 -25.08 -17.03 9.80
CA ASP A 140 -24.08 -17.75 10.57
C ASP A 140 -22.67 -17.69 9.94
N LYS A 141 -22.24 -16.49 9.56
CA LYS A 141 -20.94 -16.20 8.91
C LYS A 141 -20.76 -16.84 7.52
N LYS A 142 -21.82 -17.33 6.90
CA LYS A 142 -21.81 -17.91 5.56
C LYS A 142 -22.64 -17.08 4.59
N ILE A 143 -22.13 -16.92 3.38
CA ILE A 143 -22.86 -16.27 2.30
C ILE A 143 -24.11 -17.11 1.97
N THR A 144 -25.28 -16.48 1.91
CA THR A 144 -26.51 -17.13 1.49
C THR A 144 -26.54 -17.40 -0.02
N SER A 145 -27.34 -18.36 -0.45
CA SER A 145 -27.55 -18.64 -1.88
C SER A 145 -28.06 -17.41 -2.66
N ILE A 146 -28.77 -16.51 -2.01
CA ILE A 146 -29.25 -15.26 -2.62
C ILE A 146 -28.06 -14.39 -3.04
N LEU A 147 -27.11 -14.14 -2.14
CA LEU A 147 -25.94 -13.35 -2.46
C LEU A 147 -25.01 -14.08 -3.44
N ASP A 148 -24.79 -15.38 -3.26
CA ASP A 148 -23.93 -16.15 -4.18
C ASP A 148 -24.47 -16.16 -5.61
N ASN A 149 -25.79 -16.32 -5.78
CA ASN A 149 -26.44 -16.20 -7.07
C ASN A 149 -26.29 -14.79 -7.66
N GLN A 150 -26.51 -13.74 -6.87
CA GLN A 150 -26.34 -12.36 -7.34
C GLN A 150 -24.91 -12.09 -7.77
N LEU A 151 -23.92 -12.52 -7.01
CA LEU A 151 -22.51 -12.38 -7.35
C LEU A 151 -22.12 -13.17 -8.60
N THR A 152 -22.77 -14.30 -8.85
CA THR A 152 -22.53 -15.14 -10.02
C THR A 152 -23.18 -14.58 -11.29
N PHE A 153 -24.45 -14.15 -11.22
CA PHE A 153 -25.23 -13.69 -12.37
C PHE A 153 -25.09 -12.19 -12.64
N ASN A 154 -24.90 -11.37 -11.61
CA ASN A 154 -24.79 -9.92 -11.70
C ASN A 154 -23.34 -9.43 -11.45
N ARG A 155 -22.35 -10.25 -11.79
CA ARG A 155 -20.96 -9.84 -11.65
C ARG A 155 -20.74 -8.52 -12.38
N TYR A 156 -20.29 -7.51 -11.63
CA TYR A 156 -19.96 -6.23 -12.23
C TYR A 156 -18.87 -6.41 -13.30
N ARG A 157 -19.16 -5.97 -14.49
CA ARG A 157 -18.20 -5.96 -15.59
C ARG A 157 -17.60 -4.57 -15.72
N TYR A 158 -16.34 -4.46 -15.43
CA TYR A 158 -15.61 -3.22 -15.66
C TYR A 158 -15.60 -2.88 -17.16
N PRO A 159 -15.64 -1.58 -17.53
CA PRO A 159 -15.47 -1.17 -18.91
C PRO A 159 -14.19 -1.76 -19.52
N SER A 160 -14.19 -2.11 -20.80
CA SER A 160 -13.02 -2.69 -21.48
C SER A 160 -11.75 -1.86 -21.33
N LYS A 161 -11.89 -0.52 -21.24
CA LYS A 161 -10.78 0.41 -20.96
C LYS A 161 -10.13 0.26 -19.58
N ALA A 162 -10.76 -0.44 -18.65
CA ALA A 162 -10.16 -0.75 -17.34
C ALA A 162 -9.21 -1.96 -17.41
N TYR A 163 -9.30 -2.75 -18.48
CA TYR A 163 -8.32 -3.75 -18.83
C TYR A 163 -7.33 -3.19 -19.85
N ASN A 164 -6.20 -3.83 -20.06
CA ASN A 164 -5.17 -3.37 -21.00
C ASN A 164 -4.67 -1.94 -20.68
N THR A 165 -4.28 -1.75 -19.43
CA THR A 165 -3.78 -0.45 -18.92
C THR A 165 -2.28 -0.45 -18.68
N VAL A 166 -1.59 -1.52 -19.00
CA VAL A 166 -0.12 -1.63 -18.91
C VAL A 166 0.48 -1.46 -20.30
N TYR A 167 1.25 -0.42 -20.47
CA TYR A 167 1.97 -0.11 -21.70
C TYR A 167 3.45 0.00 -21.37
N LEU A 168 4.29 -0.84 -21.97
CA LEU A 168 5.72 -0.77 -21.79
C LEU A 168 6.39 0.04 -22.91
N PRO A 169 7.39 0.85 -22.60
CA PRO A 169 8.25 1.45 -23.63
C PRO A 169 9.02 0.35 -24.38
N GLY A 170 9.32 0.59 -25.65
CA GLY A 170 9.93 -0.43 -26.52
C GLY A 170 11.30 -0.94 -26.08
N ASN A 171 12.10 -0.08 -25.44
CA ASN A 171 13.43 -0.43 -24.92
C ASN A 171 13.56 0.07 -23.48
N ILE A 172 13.63 -0.86 -22.55
CA ILE A 172 13.87 -0.56 -21.14
C ILE A 172 15.24 -1.12 -20.76
N GLU A 173 16.18 -0.26 -20.41
CA GLU A 173 17.42 -0.69 -19.78
C GLU A 173 17.14 -0.98 -18.31
N MET A 174 17.12 -2.25 -17.90
CA MET A 174 16.70 -2.64 -16.53
C MET A 174 17.75 -2.27 -15.48
N THR A 175 19.00 -2.15 -15.87
CA THR A 175 20.11 -1.84 -14.96
C THR A 175 21.02 -0.80 -15.59
N PRO A 176 21.58 0.14 -14.81
CA PRO A 176 22.56 1.09 -15.35
C PRO A 176 23.86 0.36 -15.72
N LYS A 177 24.64 0.96 -16.61
CA LYS A 177 25.98 0.46 -16.92
C LYS A 177 26.91 0.59 -15.70
N VAL A 178 27.78 -0.40 -15.51
CA VAL A 178 28.84 -0.30 -14.49
C VAL A 178 29.81 0.82 -14.90
N PRO A 179 30.14 1.75 -13.98
CA PRO A 179 31.11 2.78 -14.28
C PRO A 179 32.51 2.21 -14.58
N GLU A 180 33.17 2.71 -15.61
CA GLU A 180 34.54 2.31 -15.96
C GLU A 180 35.61 2.87 -15.00
N LYS A 181 35.21 3.47 -13.89
CA LYS A 181 36.08 4.09 -12.88
C LYS A 181 36.52 3.06 -11.82
N ASN A 182 37.73 3.19 -11.31
CA ASN A 182 38.19 2.37 -10.19
C ASN A 182 37.57 2.76 -8.84
N LYS A 183 37.07 4.00 -8.74
CA LYS A 183 36.42 4.50 -7.53
C LYS A 183 35.19 5.32 -7.90
N PHE A 184 34.04 4.98 -7.34
CA PHE A 184 32.80 5.73 -7.52
C PHE A 184 31.87 5.55 -6.31
N LYS A 185 30.87 6.39 -6.22
CA LYS A 185 29.85 6.33 -5.15
C LYS A 185 28.50 5.97 -5.72
N ILE A 186 27.78 5.15 -5.00
CA ILE A 186 26.40 4.76 -5.31
C ILE A 186 25.49 5.36 -4.26
N ASN A 187 24.47 6.12 -4.69
CA ASN A 187 23.37 6.50 -3.81
C ASN A 187 22.38 5.34 -3.73
N VAL A 188 22.03 4.95 -2.54
CA VAL A 188 21.11 3.82 -2.29
C VAL A 188 19.92 4.25 -1.47
N ILE A 189 18.79 3.60 -1.69
CA ILE A 189 17.60 3.70 -0.87
C ILE A 189 17.71 2.64 0.21
N ARG A 190 17.60 3.04 1.48
CA ARG A 190 17.44 2.13 2.60
C ARG A 190 16.06 2.35 3.19
N ALA A 191 15.22 1.34 3.13
CA ALA A 191 13.90 1.39 3.73
C ALA A 191 13.97 1.02 5.21
N GLN A 192 13.30 1.80 6.06
CA GLN A 192 13.03 1.38 7.43
C GLN A 192 11.82 0.45 7.41
N LEU A 193 11.94 -0.70 8.05
CA LEU A 193 10.77 -1.56 8.21
C LEU A 193 9.63 -0.77 8.86
N PRO A 194 8.48 -0.83 8.28
CA PRO A 194 7.94 -1.76 7.27
C PRO A 194 7.89 -1.22 5.82
N GLY A 195 8.64 -0.18 5.50
CA GLY A 195 8.81 0.30 4.14
C GLY A 195 8.24 1.69 3.84
N ILE A 196 7.50 2.32 4.76
CA ILE A 196 6.96 3.67 4.54
C ILE A 196 8.08 4.72 4.56
N VAL A 197 8.99 4.65 5.53
CA VAL A 197 10.09 5.61 5.68
C VAL A 197 11.33 5.11 4.97
N THR A 198 11.95 5.96 4.16
CA THR A 198 13.19 5.64 3.44
C THR A 198 14.26 6.69 3.70
N PHE A 199 15.50 6.28 3.61
CA PHE A 199 16.66 7.16 3.80
C PHE A 199 17.58 7.07 2.59
N LYS A 200 18.25 8.19 2.31
CA LYS A 200 19.40 8.20 1.42
C LYS A 200 20.62 7.68 2.18
N ASP A 201 21.25 6.65 1.63
CA ASP A 201 22.55 6.18 2.06
C ASP A 201 23.53 6.23 0.86
N GLN A 202 24.83 6.10 1.11
CA GLN A 202 25.85 6.16 0.09
C GLN A 202 26.90 5.08 0.32
N ILE A 203 27.21 4.35 -0.73
CA ILE A 203 28.21 3.29 -0.70
C ILE A 203 29.38 3.70 -1.58
N GLN A 204 30.59 3.61 -1.04
CA GLN A 204 31.83 3.85 -1.77
C GLN A 204 32.34 2.53 -2.35
N ILE A 205 32.50 2.48 -3.67
CA ILE A 205 33.14 1.38 -4.38
C ILE A 205 34.59 1.79 -4.65
N ASN A 206 35.55 1.00 -4.21
CA ASN A 206 36.96 1.32 -4.26
C ASN A 206 37.77 0.49 -5.28
N GLU A 207 37.10 -0.42 -5.98
CA GLU A 207 37.70 -1.32 -6.95
C GLU A 207 36.94 -1.28 -8.28
N LYS A 208 37.62 -1.61 -9.35
CA LYS A 208 36.99 -1.76 -10.66
C LYS A 208 36.23 -3.10 -10.71
N HIS A 209 35.00 -3.05 -11.13
CA HIS A 209 34.16 -4.22 -11.36
C HIS A 209 33.74 -4.26 -12.83
N ASN A 210 33.59 -5.46 -13.38
CA ASN A 210 33.10 -5.68 -14.74
C ASN A 210 31.58 -5.82 -14.82
N ASP A 211 30.96 -6.22 -13.72
CA ASP A 211 29.52 -6.40 -13.61
C ASP A 211 28.99 -5.93 -12.25
N TRP A 212 27.67 -5.79 -12.15
CA TRP A 212 27.01 -5.38 -10.93
C TRP A 212 26.90 -6.50 -9.88
N LEU A 213 26.92 -7.77 -10.28
CA LEU A 213 26.58 -8.88 -9.39
C LEU A 213 27.47 -8.93 -8.15
N GLN A 214 28.78 -8.73 -8.33
CA GLN A 214 29.74 -8.70 -7.23
C GLN A 214 29.49 -7.51 -6.30
N ILE A 215 29.25 -6.32 -6.86
CA ILE A 215 28.95 -5.11 -6.10
C ILE A 215 27.66 -5.29 -5.30
N LEU A 216 26.60 -5.82 -5.91
CA LEU A 216 25.31 -6.03 -5.28
C LEU A 216 25.44 -7.00 -4.10
N LYS A 217 26.05 -8.16 -4.31
CA LYS A 217 26.23 -9.19 -3.27
C LYS A 217 27.09 -8.70 -2.12
N SER A 218 28.25 -8.07 -2.40
CA SER A 218 29.17 -7.60 -1.36
C SER A 218 28.60 -6.50 -0.48
N ASN A 219 27.60 -5.75 -0.96
CA ASN A 219 27.02 -4.60 -0.27
C ASN A 219 25.55 -4.81 0.13
N ASN A 220 25.01 -6.01 -0.04
CA ASN A 220 23.62 -6.34 0.20
C ASN A 220 22.66 -5.38 -0.54
N LEU A 221 22.85 -5.27 -1.84
CA LEU A 221 22.06 -4.42 -2.73
C LEU A 221 21.27 -5.24 -3.73
N CYS A 222 20.21 -4.66 -4.24
CA CYS A 222 19.62 -5.04 -5.52
C CYS A 222 19.38 -3.80 -6.39
N HIS A 223 19.30 -4.00 -7.69
CA HIS A 223 18.79 -2.99 -8.60
C HIS A 223 17.35 -2.67 -8.28
N LEU A 224 16.95 -1.43 -8.53
CA LEU A 224 15.57 -0.97 -8.44
C LEU A 224 15.27 -0.15 -9.68
N CYS A 225 14.17 -0.45 -10.36
CA CYS A 225 13.73 0.34 -11.51
C CYS A 225 12.23 0.67 -11.35
N VAL A 226 11.86 1.90 -11.68
CA VAL A 226 10.47 2.34 -11.77
C VAL A 226 10.19 2.72 -13.21
N ILE A 227 9.13 2.14 -13.80
CA ILE A 227 8.82 2.22 -15.22
C ILE A 227 7.42 2.79 -15.38
N GLU A 228 7.28 3.82 -16.19
CA GLU A 228 6.00 4.39 -16.57
C GLU A 228 5.20 3.40 -17.42
N ARG A 229 3.96 3.12 -17.00
CA ARG A 229 3.08 2.16 -17.67
C ARG A 229 1.77 2.75 -18.23
N HIS A 230 1.59 4.05 -18.15
CA HIS A 230 0.32 4.71 -18.51
C HIS A 230 0.32 5.31 -19.93
N ASN A 231 1.25 4.87 -20.77
CA ASN A 231 1.39 5.33 -22.17
C ASN A 231 1.53 6.86 -22.31
N LYS A 232 2.31 7.49 -21.43
CA LYS A 232 2.57 8.93 -21.50
C LYS A 232 3.86 9.23 -22.24
N ASN A 233 5.01 8.88 -21.67
CA ASN A 233 6.33 9.17 -22.25
C ASN A 233 7.30 7.98 -22.16
N GLY A 234 6.90 6.88 -21.52
CA GLY A 234 7.72 5.68 -21.39
C GLY A 234 8.99 5.85 -20.57
N ASP A 235 9.03 6.87 -19.70
CA ASP A 235 10.19 7.11 -18.84
C ASP A 235 10.39 5.97 -17.84
N PHE A 236 11.66 5.76 -17.46
CA PHE A 236 12.03 4.86 -16.38
C PHE A 236 13.18 5.48 -15.56
N ALA A 237 13.30 5.04 -14.31
CA ALA A 237 14.35 5.50 -13.39
C ALA A 237 15.01 4.32 -12.70
N HIS A 238 16.35 4.42 -12.57
CA HIS A 238 17.16 3.43 -11.87
C HIS A 238 17.51 3.89 -10.47
N GLY A 239 17.61 2.93 -9.56
CA GLY A 239 18.11 3.09 -8.20
C GLY A 239 18.75 1.80 -7.71
N PHE A 240 19.18 1.86 -6.45
CA PHE A 240 19.64 0.69 -5.72
C PHE A 240 18.92 0.64 -4.38
N LEU A 241 18.45 -0.54 -4.02
CA LEU A 241 17.79 -0.81 -2.74
C LEU A 241 18.76 -1.59 -1.86
N LYS A 242 19.01 -1.08 -0.65
CA LYS A 242 19.90 -1.69 0.33
C LYS A 242 19.09 -2.49 1.34
N ASP A 243 19.65 -3.61 1.77
CA ASP A 243 19.13 -4.48 2.82
C ASP A 243 17.73 -5.07 2.50
N PHE A 244 17.42 -5.19 1.21
CA PHE A 244 16.21 -5.86 0.76
C PHE A 244 16.31 -7.40 0.87
N ASN A 245 17.54 -7.92 0.88
CA ASN A 245 17.91 -9.32 1.09
C ASN A 245 17.37 -10.30 0.04
N LEU A 246 17.02 -9.82 -1.15
CA LEU A 246 16.64 -10.73 -2.25
C LEU A 246 17.80 -11.70 -2.52
N SER A 247 17.54 -13.01 -2.44
CA SER A 247 18.57 -14.04 -2.55
C SER A 247 18.98 -14.32 -4.00
N SER A 248 18.01 -14.28 -4.92
CA SER A 248 18.19 -14.48 -6.37
C SER A 248 17.02 -13.87 -7.14
N GLY A 249 17.14 -13.77 -8.45
CA GLY A 249 16.02 -13.40 -9.32
C GLY A 249 15.59 -11.94 -9.23
N ALA A 250 14.27 -11.73 -9.39
CA ALA A 250 13.64 -10.42 -9.36
C ALA A 250 12.19 -10.48 -8.83
N VAL A 251 11.73 -9.35 -8.32
CA VAL A 251 10.32 -9.13 -7.93
C VAL A 251 9.81 -7.86 -8.62
N ALA A 252 8.55 -7.87 -9.07
CA ALA A 252 7.95 -6.70 -9.70
C ALA A 252 6.49 -6.54 -9.33
N SER A 253 5.99 -5.29 -9.39
CA SER A 253 4.61 -4.94 -9.07
C SER A 253 4.12 -3.78 -9.94
N SER A 254 2.87 -3.84 -10.39
CA SER A 254 2.17 -2.71 -11.03
C SER A 254 1.51 -1.75 -10.03
N VAL A 255 1.63 -2.01 -8.73
CA VAL A 255 0.99 -1.26 -7.64
C VAL A 255 1.97 -0.26 -6.99
N GLY A 256 2.95 0.25 -7.72
CA GLY A 256 3.88 1.26 -7.18
C GLY A 256 3.17 2.55 -6.78
N HIS A 257 2.94 2.72 -5.50
CA HIS A 257 2.12 3.76 -4.88
C HIS A 257 2.75 5.17 -5.02
N ASP A 258 2.01 6.27 -5.25
CA ASP A 258 0.59 6.42 -5.61
C ASP A 258 0.38 6.47 -7.13
N ALA A 259 1.45 6.69 -7.89
CA ALA A 259 1.38 6.84 -9.35
C ALA A 259 1.11 5.50 -10.06
N HIS A 260 1.21 4.39 -9.35
CA HIS A 260 0.99 3.04 -9.85
C HIS A 260 1.80 2.71 -11.12
N ASN A 261 3.02 3.19 -11.16
CA ASN A 261 4.03 2.76 -12.12
C ASN A 261 4.52 1.35 -11.77
N ILE A 262 5.10 0.65 -12.74
CA ILE A 262 5.74 -0.64 -12.43
C ILE A 262 6.99 -0.35 -11.60
N ILE A 263 7.11 -1.05 -10.47
CA ILE A 263 8.33 -1.12 -9.69
C ILE A 263 8.91 -2.52 -9.81
N VAL A 264 10.20 -2.63 -10.07
CA VAL A 264 10.93 -3.90 -10.15
C VAL A 264 12.24 -3.81 -9.41
N ALA A 265 12.56 -4.85 -8.64
CA ALA A 265 13.85 -5.02 -7.98
C ALA A 265 14.44 -6.39 -8.32
N GLY A 266 15.75 -6.46 -8.55
CA GLY A 266 16.41 -7.71 -8.94
C GLY A 266 17.92 -7.67 -8.86
N LEU A 267 18.53 -8.83 -9.02
CA LEU A 267 19.97 -9.00 -9.01
C LEU A 267 20.58 -9.05 -10.42
N ASN A 268 19.77 -9.24 -11.45
CA ASN A 268 20.20 -9.24 -12.85
C ASN A 268 19.10 -8.65 -13.75
N ALA A 269 19.50 -8.19 -14.91
CA ALA A 269 18.60 -7.54 -15.88
C ALA A 269 17.61 -8.51 -16.52
N GLU A 270 18.01 -9.76 -16.74
CA GLU A 270 17.22 -10.78 -17.42
C GLU A 270 15.97 -11.15 -16.60
N ASP A 271 16.13 -11.40 -15.30
CA ASP A 271 15.02 -11.70 -14.41
C ASP A 271 14.11 -10.47 -14.20
N MET A 272 14.70 -9.27 -14.10
CA MET A 272 13.92 -8.02 -14.02
C MET A 272 13.07 -7.81 -15.27
N GLN A 273 13.66 -8.02 -16.47
CA GLN A 273 12.93 -7.91 -17.72
C GLN A 273 11.82 -8.96 -17.83
N PHE A 274 12.11 -10.21 -17.42
CA PHE A 274 11.10 -11.28 -17.41
C PHE A 274 9.92 -10.92 -16.49
N ALA A 275 10.21 -10.42 -15.28
CA ALA A 275 9.17 -10.00 -14.32
C ALA A 275 8.29 -8.87 -14.88
N VAL A 276 8.89 -7.87 -15.50
CA VAL A 276 8.17 -6.75 -16.13
C VAL A 276 7.34 -7.21 -17.32
N ASN A 277 7.88 -8.09 -18.17
CA ASN A 277 7.15 -8.68 -19.28
C ASN A 277 5.93 -9.49 -18.77
N ARG A 278 6.09 -10.23 -17.67
CA ARG A 278 4.99 -10.98 -17.08
C ARG A 278 3.86 -10.08 -16.60
N ILE A 279 4.17 -8.94 -15.98
CA ILE A 279 3.18 -7.92 -15.60
C ILE A 279 2.47 -7.36 -16.84
N ASN A 280 3.18 -7.16 -17.94
CA ASN A 280 2.58 -6.71 -19.18
C ASN A 280 1.63 -7.76 -19.78
N GLU A 281 2.00 -9.03 -19.79
CA GLU A 281 1.16 -10.14 -20.26
C GLU A 281 -0.14 -10.26 -19.45
N THR A 282 -0.05 -10.13 -18.12
CA THR A 282 -1.21 -10.22 -17.23
C THR A 282 -1.98 -8.91 -17.09
N GLN A 283 -1.48 -7.83 -17.71
CA GLN A 283 -2.01 -6.47 -17.61
C GLN A 283 -2.08 -5.93 -16.19
N GLY A 284 -1.15 -6.38 -15.36
CA GLY A 284 -0.97 -5.98 -13.97
C GLY A 284 -0.86 -7.16 -13.03
N GLY A 285 -0.20 -6.92 -11.91
CA GLY A 285 0.02 -7.94 -10.90
C GLY A 285 1.25 -7.68 -10.06
N ILE A 286 1.55 -8.68 -9.24
CA ILE A 286 2.76 -8.77 -8.44
C ILE A 286 3.40 -10.12 -8.76
N VAL A 287 4.70 -10.16 -9.05
CA VAL A 287 5.39 -11.37 -9.50
C VAL A 287 6.72 -11.57 -8.79
N ILE A 288 7.09 -12.83 -8.60
CA ILE A 288 8.41 -13.29 -8.16
C ILE A 288 8.96 -14.18 -9.27
N VAL A 289 10.19 -13.91 -9.67
CA VAL A 289 10.88 -14.59 -10.77
C VAL A 289 12.27 -15.03 -10.30
N ASP A 290 12.70 -16.20 -10.72
CA ASP A 290 14.08 -16.66 -10.55
C ASP A 290 14.52 -17.49 -11.75
N ASN A 291 15.73 -17.20 -12.28
CA ASN A 291 16.27 -17.86 -13.47
C ASN A 291 15.28 -17.87 -14.66
N GLN A 292 14.66 -16.73 -14.92
CA GLN A 292 13.65 -16.53 -15.99
C GLN A 292 12.45 -17.50 -15.89
N LYS A 293 12.10 -17.90 -14.66
CA LYS A 293 10.93 -18.72 -14.35
C LYS A 293 10.04 -17.99 -13.36
N LEU A 294 8.76 -18.06 -13.61
CA LEU A 294 7.75 -17.56 -12.69
C LEU A 294 7.71 -18.45 -11.43
N ILE A 295 7.94 -17.89 -10.27
CA ILE A 295 7.86 -18.59 -8.97
C ILE A 295 6.48 -18.39 -8.35
N ALA A 296 6.00 -17.14 -8.30
CA ALA A 296 4.67 -16.83 -7.78
C ALA A 296 4.14 -15.55 -8.42
N GLU A 297 2.80 -15.45 -8.53
CA GLU A 297 2.14 -14.23 -9.01
C GLU A 297 0.77 -14.03 -8.35
N VAL A 298 0.35 -12.77 -8.25
CA VAL A 298 -1.04 -12.34 -8.03
C VAL A 298 -1.43 -11.46 -9.21
N LYS A 299 -2.43 -11.86 -9.98
CA LYS A 299 -2.88 -11.11 -11.17
C LYS A 299 -3.84 -10.00 -10.81
N LEU A 300 -3.61 -8.82 -11.37
CA LEU A 300 -4.40 -7.62 -11.13
C LEU A 300 -4.80 -6.96 -12.46
N PRO A 301 -5.64 -7.64 -13.30
CA PRO A 301 -5.90 -7.21 -14.67
C PRO A 301 -6.77 -5.96 -14.78
N ILE A 302 -7.47 -5.56 -13.72
CA ILE A 302 -8.32 -4.38 -13.71
C ILE A 302 -7.49 -3.19 -13.31
N ALA A 303 -7.26 -2.29 -14.23
CA ALA A 303 -6.42 -1.09 -14.10
C ALA A 303 -4.97 -1.37 -13.64
N GLY A 304 -4.53 -2.64 -13.70
CA GLY A 304 -3.24 -3.06 -13.14
C GLY A 304 -3.21 -3.07 -11.60
N LEU A 305 -4.37 -3.01 -10.93
CA LEU A 305 -4.49 -2.78 -9.48
C LEU A 305 -5.44 -3.75 -8.78
N LEU A 306 -6.48 -4.24 -9.45
CA LEU A 306 -7.53 -5.04 -8.87
C LEU A 306 -7.63 -6.40 -9.57
N SER A 307 -7.92 -7.43 -8.78
CA SER A 307 -8.24 -8.76 -9.29
C SER A 307 -9.70 -8.82 -9.77
N ASP A 308 -9.95 -9.65 -10.75
CA ASP A 308 -11.31 -9.98 -11.21
C ASP A 308 -11.83 -11.31 -10.62
N LYS A 309 -11.13 -11.87 -9.64
CA LYS A 309 -11.50 -13.07 -8.89
C LYS A 309 -12.32 -12.74 -7.64
N LYS A 310 -12.91 -13.77 -7.02
CA LYS A 310 -13.56 -13.64 -5.71
C LYS A 310 -12.52 -13.29 -4.64
N ALA A 311 -12.92 -12.50 -3.62
CA ALA A 311 -12.02 -12.08 -2.54
C ALA A 311 -11.35 -13.26 -1.81
N SER A 312 -12.08 -14.37 -1.59
CA SER A 312 -11.53 -15.58 -0.98
C SER A 312 -10.44 -16.25 -1.83
N GLU A 313 -10.59 -16.25 -3.16
CA GLU A 313 -9.60 -16.81 -4.08
C GLU A 313 -8.32 -15.96 -4.05
N VAL A 314 -8.49 -14.63 -4.12
CA VAL A 314 -7.35 -13.69 -4.09
C VAL A 314 -6.64 -13.74 -2.73
N ALA A 315 -7.38 -13.85 -1.63
CA ALA A 315 -6.79 -14.01 -0.30
C ALA A 315 -5.90 -15.25 -0.21
N SER A 316 -6.39 -16.40 -0.70
CA SER A 316 -5.62 -17.65 -0.73
C SER A 316 -4.39 -17.56 -1.63
N GLU A 317 -4.52 -16.94 -2.81
CA GLU A 317 -3.37 -16.70 -3.70
C GLU A 317 -2.33 -15.79 -3.04
N ASN A 318 -2.79 -14.77 -2.31
CA ASN A 318 -1.92 -13.83 -1.64
C ASN A 318 -1.16 -14.45 -0.46
N GLU A 319 -1.79 -15.36 0.29
CA GLU A 319 -1.12 -16.12 1.34
C GLU A 319 0.04 -16.96 0.76
N VAL A 320 -0.19 -17.66 -0.35
CA VAL A 320 0.85 -18.42 -1.06
C VAL A 320 1.94 -17.48 -1.59
N PHE A 321 1.55 -16.35 -2.17
CA PHE A 321 2.49 -15.35 -2.65
C PHE A 321 3.39 -14.81 -1.53
N LYS A 322 2.84 -14.45 -0.38
CA LYS A 322 3.60 -13.97 0.79
C LYS A 322 4.62 -15.00 1.29
N LYS A 323 4.26 -16.27 1.26
CA LYS A 323 5.19 -17.35 1.61
C LYS A 323 6.41 -17.36 0.68
N ASN A 324 6.16 -17.35 -0.64
CA ASN A 324 7.24 -17.31 -1.64
C ASN A 324 8.05 -15.99 -1.56
N TRP A 325 7.42 -14.86 -1.20
CA TRP A 325 8.10 -13.59 -0.98
C TRP A 325 9.14 -13.67 0.15
N ILE A 326 8.78 -14.32 1.25
CA ILE A 326 9.70 -14.56 2.37
C ILE A 326 10.79 -15.55 1.98
N GLU A 327 10.44 -16.62 1.27
CA GLU A 327 11.41 -17.64 0.77
C GLU A 327 12.41 -17.04 -0.22
N ALA A 328 12.02 -16.06 -1.02
CA ALA A 328 12.92 -15.30 -1.88
C ALA A 328 13.89 -14.38 -1.10
N GLY A 329 13.72 -14.25 0.23
CA GLY A 329 14.58 -13.48 1.11
C GLY A 329 14.15 -12.03 1.32
N CYS A 330 13.06 -11.56 0.70
CA CYS A 330 12.64 -10.17 0.74
C CYS A 330 12.36 -9.69 2.17
N ALA A 331 13.18 -8.77 2.68
CA ALA A 331 13.08 -8.25 4.06
C ALA A 331 11.90 -7.30 4.27
N LEU A 332 11.51 -6.53 3.24
CA LEU A 332 10.31 -5.71 3.29
C LEU A 332 9.07 -6.55 3.02
N PRO A 333 7.94 -6.33 3.71
CA PRO A 333 6.65 -6.80 3.24
C PRO A 333 6.40 -6.31 1.81
N TYR A 334 5.69 -7.08 0.98
CA TYR A 334 5.48 -6.66 -0.41
C TYR A 334 4.68 -5.34 -0.52
N MET A 335 3.79 -5.04 0.44
CA MET A 335 3.19 -3.70 0.54
C MET A 335 4.22 -2.61 0.81
N GLY A 336 5.19 -2.85 1.68
CA GLY A 336 6.31 -1.93 1.90
C GLY A 336 7.14 -1.72 0.64
N PHE A 337 7.33 -2.76 -0.17
CA PHE A 337 7.95 -2.66 -1.49
C PHE A 337 7.15 -1.75 -2.43
N ASN A 338 5.82 -1.89 -2.47
CA ASN A 338 4.95 -1.03 -3.27
C ASN A 338 4.99 0.44 -2.85
N LEU A 339 5.38 0.75 -1.62
CA LEU A 339 5.48 2.11 -1.08
C LEU A 339 6.84 2.79 -1.36
N LEU A 340 7.83 2.10 -1.91
CA LEU A 340 9.12 2.71 -2.23
C LEU A 340 9.02 3.91 -3.19
N PRO A 341 8.11 3.96 -4.18
CA PRO A 341 7.94 5.12 -5.03
C PRO A 341 6.97 6.17 -4.49
N LEU A 342 6.44 6.03 -3.28
CA LEU A 342 5.44 6.92 -2.69
C LEU A 342 5.99 8.33 -2.49
N SER A 343 5.65 9.23 -3.41
CA SER A 343 6.24 10.58 -3.49
C SER A 343 5.75 11.57 -2.43
N VAL A 344 4.65 11.27 -1.74
CA VAL A 344 4.05 12.16 -0.72
C VAL A 344 4.70 12.04 0.66
N ILE A 345 5.43 10.95 0.92
CA ILE A 345 6.19 10.78 2.16
C ILE A 345 7.59 11.32 1.99
N PRO A 346 8.08 12.18 2.92
CA PRO A 346 9.41 12.78 2.82
C PRO A 346 10.53 11.75 2.92
N ASN A 347 11.68 12.13 2.41
CA ASN A 347 13.00 11.53 2.30
C ASN A 347 13.33 11.04 0.89
N PHE A 348 14.14 10.00 0.75
CA PHE A 348 14.73 9.62 -0.51
C PHE A 348 13.87 8.58 -1.23
N ARG A 349 13.25 8.97 -2.35
CA ARG A 349 12.33 8.14 -3.12
C ARG A 349 12.80 7.96 -4.56
N ILE A 350 12.36 6.87 -5.18
CA ILE A 350 12.47 6.66 -6.61
C ILE A 350 11.10 6.91 -7.25
N THR A 351 11.01 7.92 -8.10
CA THR A 351 9.82 8.21 -8.88
C THR A 351 10.21 8.47 -10.33
N ARG A 352 9.24 8.54 -11.21
CA ARG A 352 9.46 8.88 -12.60
C ARG A 352 9.72 10.40 -12.80
N PRO A 353 10.68 10.82 -13.58
CA PRO A 353 11.86 10.12 -14.16
C PRO A 353 13.11 10.16 -13.27
N LEU A 354 12.98 10.36 -11.94
CA LEU A 354 14.05 10.85 -11.08
C LEU A 354 14.06 10.18 -9.71
N LEU A 355 15.28 10.08 -9.17
CA LEU A 355 15.50 9.94 -7.74
C LEU A 355 15.18 11.29 -7.05
N VAL A 356 14.09 11.36 -6.28
CA VAL A 356 13.65 12.61 -5.65
C VAL A 356 14.04 12.63 -4.18
N ILE A 357 14.72 13.72 -3.77
CA ILE A 357 14.91 14.06 -2.36
C ILE A 357 13.79 15.03 -1.97
N LEU A 358 12.77 14.55 -1.29
CA LEU A 358 11.79 15.42 -0.66
C LEU A 358 12.39 15.93 0.66
N LYS A 359 12.91 17.15 0.68
CA LYS A 359 13.20 17.87 1.92
C LYS A 359 11.93 18.57 2.37
N LEU A 360 11.34 18.13 3.46
CA LEU A 360 10.48 19.00 4.24
C LEU A 360 11.36 20.12 4.80
N GLY A 361 11.16 21.33 4.30
CA GLY A 361 11.81 22.52 4.85
C GLY A 361 11.16 22.88 6.18
N ILE A 362 11.52 22.21 7.25
CA ILE A 362 11.38 22.77 8.60
C ILE A 362 12.58 23.70 8.76
N THR A 363 12.36 24.99 8.59
CA THR A 363 13.32 26.00 9.05
C THR A 363 13.02 26.28 10.50
N ASP A 364 14.03 26.23 11.36
CA ASP A 364 13.99 26.55 12.80
C ASP A 364 13.50 27.98 13.15
N ASN A 365 13.06 28.75 12.18
CA ASN A 365 12.56 30.10 12.35
C ASN A 365 11.23 30.29 11.61
N GLY A 366 10.15 29.83 12.17
CA GLY A 366 8.75 30.31 12.05
C GLY A 366 8.25 31.06 10.79
N SER A 367 8.95 31.00 9.64
CA SER A 367 8.61 31.73 8.43
C SER A 367 8.39 30.82 7.22
N LYS A 368 7.13 30.83 6.79
CA LYS A 368 6.55 30.46 5.48
C LYS A 368 7.23 29.34 4.69
N LEU A 369 6.53 28.21 4.63
CA LEU A 369 6.67 27.14 3.64
C LEU A 369 6.72 27.71 2.21
N ASN A 370 7.87 27.63 1.59
CA ASN A 370 8.01 27.77 0.16
C ASN A 370 8.36 26.37 -0.39
N PRO A 371 7.45 25.64 -1.06
CA PRO A 371 7.76 24.35 -1.62
C PRO A 371 8.62 24.55 -2.86
N ARG A 372 9.91 24.68 -2.68
CA ARG A 372 10.85 24.51 -3.78
C ARG A 372 11.03 23.00 -3.97
N TYR A 373 10.38 22.46 -4.97
CA TYR A 373 10.75 21.19 -5.57
C TYR A 373 12.26 21.20 -5.81
N GLY A 374 12.98 20.36 -5.05
CA GLY A 374 14.42 20.20 -5.25
C GLY A 374 14.65 19.81 -6.71
N ARG A 375 15.62 20.46 -7.35
CA ARG A 375 16.04 20.09 -8.72
C ARG A 375 16.37 18.60 -8.72
N ALA A 376 15.72 17.93 -9.64
CA ALA A 376 16.02 16.58 -10.00
C ALA A 376 17.51 16.40 -10.27
N GLN A 377 18.13 15.42 -9.59
CA GLN A 377 19.49 15.05 -9.93
C GLN A 377 19.46 13.81 -10.83
N PRO A 378 20.23 13.81 -11.93
CA PRO A 378 20.32 12.62 -12.76
C PRO A 378 20.96 11.47 -12.01
N ALA A 379 20.56 10.29 -12.38
CA ALA A 379 20.91 8.95 -11.95
C ALA A 379 21.94 8.74 -10.83
N ALA A 380 21.71 7.70 -10.10
CA ALA A 380 22.34 7.18 -8.89
C ALA A 380 23.90 7.11 -8.84
N ILE A 381 24.62 7.51 -9.86
CA ILE A 381 26.09 7.34 -9.97
C ILE A 381 26.75 8.70 -10.16
N GLN A 382 27.58 9.10 -9.19
CA GLN A 382 28.51 10.24 -9.26
C GLN A 382 29.95 9.74 -9.27
#